data_8aa857dd156af7cb82dfb4e515c450ec
#
_entry.id   8aa857dd156af7cb82dfb4e515c450ec
#
_cell.length_a   1.000
_cell.length_b   1.000
_cell.length_c   1.000
_cell.angle_alpha   90.00
_cell.angle_beta   90.00
_cell.angle_gamma   90.00
#
_symmetry.space_group_name_H-M   'P 1'
#
loop_
_entity.id
_entity.type
_entity.pdbx_description
1 polymer ?
#
loop_
_entity_poly.entity_id
_entity_poly.type
_entity_poly.pdbx_seq_one_letter_code
_entity_poly.pdbx_strand_id
1 'polypeptide(L)' 'MLGDIAVCENIYIACGYTDMRKSIDGLATVVQQQFHLDPFSNSLFLFCGRHRNKMKALLWEGDGFVLLYKRLENGSFLW' A
#
# COMPACT_ATOMS: atom_id res chain seq x y z
N MET A 1 13.88 -5.14 -7.69
CA MET A 1 12.82 -4.38 -7.00
C MET A 1 11.47 -5.06 -7.13
N LEU A 2 10.87 -5.10 -8.32
CA LEU A 2 9.54 -5.70 -8.47
C LEU A 2 9.50 -7.20 -8.18
N GLY A 3 10.62 -7.90 -8.36
CA GLY A 3 10.69 -9.32 -8.03
C GLY A 3 10.54 -9.62 -6.54
N ASP A 4 10.80 -8.63 -5.68
CA ASP A 4 10.71 -8.82 -4.23
C ASP A 4 9.26 -8.94 -3.75
N ILE A 5 8.30 -8.45 -4.53
CA ILE A 5 6.88 -8.58 -4.20
C ILE A 5 6.48 -10.06 -4.10
N ALA A 6 7.06 -10.90 -4.95
CA ALA A 6 6.74 -12.33 -4.98
C ALA A 6 7.20 -13.08 -3.72
N VAL A 7 8.13 -12.52 -2.95
CA VAL A 7 8.65 -13.15 -1.73
C VAL A 7 8.08 -12.54 -0.45
N CYS A 8 7.11 -11.62 -0.55
CA CYS A 8 6.44 -11.07 0.62
C CYS A 8 5.69 -12.17 1.37
N GLU A 9 5.86 -12.20 2.69
CA GLU A 9 5.18 -13.20 3.53
C GLU A 9 3.70 -12.95 3.67
N ASN A 10 3.31 -11.65 3.69
CA ASN A 10 1.92 -11.26 3.92
C ASN A 10 1.53 -10.15 2.95
N ILE A 11 0.24 -10.16 2.59
CA ILE A 11 -0.38 -9.09 1.84
C ILE A 11 -1.55 -8.57 2.66
N TYR A 12 -1.54 -7.28 3.00
CA TYR A 12 -2.61 -6.64 3.76
C TYR A 12 -3.33 -5.66 2.87
N ILE A 13 -4.65 -5.69 2.92
CA ILE A 13 -5.51 -4.79 2.17
C ILE A 13 -6.24 -3.90 3.19
N ALA A 14 -6.02 -2.59 3.09
CA ALA A 14 -6.69 -1.64 3.98
C ALA A 14 -8.18 -1.61 3.67
N CYS A 15 -9.02 -1.85 4.68
CA CYS A 15 -10.47 -1.75 4.54
C CYS A 15 -10.88 -0.28 4.40
N GLY A 16 -11.90 -0.02 3.58
CA GLY A 16 -12.33 1.33 3.30
C GLY A 16 -11.37 2.06 2.39
N TYR A 17 -11.42 3.39 2.40
CA TYR A 17 -10.55 4.18 1.55
C TYR A 17 -9.46 4.89 2.35
N THR A 18 -8.37 5.21 1.64
CA THR A 18 -7.24 5.95 2.16
C THR A 18 -7.05 7.22 1.32
N ASP A 19 -6.61 8.29 1.94
CA ASP A 19 -6.28 9.53 1.22
C ASP A 19 -5.08 9.27 0.29
N MET A 20 -5.33 9.32 -1.01
CA MET A 20 -4.31 9.03 -2.02
C MET A 20 -3.26 10.13 -2.18
N ARG A 21 -3.37 11.25 -1.45
CA ARG A 21 -2.32 12.24 -1.36
C ARG A 21 -1.17 11.80 -0.46
N LYS A 22 -1.40 10.82 0.40
CA LYS A 22 -0.37 10.28 1.27
C LYS A 22 0.72 9.61 0.46
N SER A 23 1.97 9.85 0.84
CA SER A 23 3.14 9.22 0.27
C SER A 23 3.71 8.20 1.25
N ILE A 24 4.98 7.86 1.12
CA ILE A 24 5.62 6.79 1.90
C ILE A 24 5.42 7.00 3.40
N ASP A 25 5.81 8.17 3.92
CA ASP A 25 5.75 8.42 5.36
C ASP A 25 4.31 8.41 5.89
N GLY A 26 3.38 9.01 5.14
CA GLY A 26 1.98 9.03 5.52
C GLY A 26 1.36 7.64 5.54
N LEU A 27 1.67 6.81 4.55
CA LEU A 27 1.15 5.45 4.49
C LEU A 27 1.79 4.54 5.54
N ALA A 28 3.09 4.69 5.80
CA ALA A 28 3.74 3.96 6.89
C ALA A 28 3.11 4.32 8.24
N THR A 29 2.75 5.58 8.44
CA THR A 29 2.05 6.02 9.65
C THR A 29 0.66 5.38 9.77
N VAL A 30 -0.07 5.27 8.66
CA VAL A 30 -1.37 4.56 8.65
C VAL A 30 -1.19 3.11 9.09
N VAL A 31 -0.17 2.42 8.56
CA VAL A 31 0.11 1.03 8.95
C VAL A 31 0.35 0.92 10.45
N GLN A 32 1.17 1.80 11.01
CA GLN A 32 1.52 1.75 12.43
C GLN A 32 0.34 2.16 13.33
N GLN A 33 -0.29 3.30 13.05
CA GLN A 33 -1.23 3.92 13.97
C GLN A 33 -2.66 3.43 13.82
N GLN A 34 -3.10 3.14 12.60
CA GLN A 34 -4.47 2.69 12.37
C GLN A 34 -4.60 1.18 12.37
N PHE A 35 -3.64 0.47 11.80
CA PHE A 35 -3.73 -0.99 11.69
C PHE A 35 -2.88 -1.72 12.72
N HIS A 36 -2.04 -1.00 13.47
CA HIS A 36 -1.15 -1.57 14.50
C HIS A 36 -0.25 -2.67 13.93
N LEU A 37 0.22 -2.46 12.70
CA LEU A 37 1.14 -3.37 12.02
C LEU A 37 2.49 -2.69 11.87
N ASP A 38 3.51 -3.48 11.56
CA ASP A 38 4.86 -3.00 11.35
C ASP A 38 5.08 -2.73 9.85
N PRO A 39 5.28 -1.45 9.43
CA PRO A 39 5.52 -1.15 8.02
C PRO A 39 6.88 -1.67 7.53
N PHE A 40 7.80 -1.98 8.44
CA PHE A 40 9.12 -2.52 8.09
C PHE A 40 9.13 -4.05 8.02
N SER A 41 7.97 -4.69 8.09
CA SER A 41 7.87 -6.14 7.94
C SER A 41 7.95 -6.55 6.46
N ASN A 42 8.16 -7.85 6.22
CA ASN A 42 8.18 -8.41 4.87
C ASN A 42 6.75 -8.57 4.35
N SER A 43 6.08 -7.45 4.15
CA SER A 43 4.66 -7.40 3.81
C SER A 43 4.40 -6.35 2.75
N LEU A 44 3.39 -6.60 1.94
CA LEU A 44 2.87 -5.64 0.97
C LEU A 44 1.56 -5.07 1.52
N PHE A 45 1.48 -3.75 1.60
CA PHE A 45 0.30 -3.04 2.10
C PHE A 45 -0.38 -2.35 0.94
N LEU A 46 -1.65 -2.67 0.70
CA LEU A 46 -2.45 -2.12 -0.40
C LEU A 46 -3.48 -1.13 0.12
N PHE A 47 -3.55 0.03 -0.54
CA PHE A 47 -4.46 1.13 -0.18
C PHE A 47 -5.23 1.56 -1.41
N CYS A 48 -6.50 1.87 -1.24
CA CYS A 48 -7.37 2.32 -2.32
C CYS A 48 -7.96 3.68 -2.01
N GLY A 49 -8.10 4.52 -3.03
CA GLY A 49 -8.71 5.82 -2.89
C GLY A 49 -10.24 5.74 -2.84
N ARG A 50 -10.87 6.85 -2.47
CA ARG A 50 -12.32 6.93 -2.25
C ARG A 50 -13.13 6.51 -3.49
N HIS A 51 -12.66 6.87 -4.68
CA HIS A 51 -13.37 6.57 -5.92
C HIS A 51 -12.99 5.22 -6.52
N ARG A 52 -12.09 4.48 -5.86
CA ARG A 52 -11.64 3.14 -6.24
C ARG A 52 -11.04 3.05 -7.64
N ASN A 53 -10.53 4.16 -8.17
CA ASN A 53 -9.79 4.18 -9.43
C ASN A 53 -8.29 4.40 -9.25
N LYS A 54 -7.84 4.59 -8.01
CA LYS A 54 -6.44 4.79 -7.65
C LYS A 54 -6.09 3.85 -6.52
N MET A 55 -4.93 3.21 -6.62
CA MET A 55 -4.40 2.42 -5.52
C MET A 55 -2.92 2.68 -5.35
N LYS A 56 -2.45 2.52 -4.13
CA LYS A 56 -1.02 2.57 -3.80
C LYS A 56 -0.64 1.30 -3.06
N ALA A 57 0.58 0.86 -3.27
CA ALA A 57 1.13 -0.29 -2.57
C ALA A 57 2.46 0.11 -1.93
N LEU A 58 2.62 -0.21 -0.65
CA LEU A 58 3.82 0.10 0.12
C LEU A 58 4.53 -1.20 0.47
N LEU A 59 5.84 -1.24 0.19
CA LEU A 59 6.70 -2.39 0.44
C LEU A 59 8.02 -1.94 1.03
N TRP A 60 8.45 -2.56 2.14
CA TRP A 60 9.79 -2.37 2.71
C TRP A 60 10.73 -3.43 2.12
N GLU A 61 11.86 -2.97 1.54
CA GLU A 61 12.83 -3.85 0.88
C GLU A 61 14.11 -4.09 1.70
N GLY A 62 14.12 -3.72 2.97
CA GLY A 62 15.30 -3.88 3.80
C GLY A 62 16.22 -2.66 3.83
N ASP A 63 16.31 -1.94 2.73
CA ASP A 63 17.12 -0.72 2.61
C ASP A 63 16.30 0.53 2.29
N GLY A 64 15.02 0.37 2.03
CA GLY A 64 14.15 1.49 1.72
C GLY A 64 12.74 1.03 1.39
N PHE A 65 11.82 2.00 1.31
CA PHE A 65 10.45 1.73 0.89
C PHE A 65 10.31 1.87 -0.62
N VAL A 66 9.46 1.01 -1.19
CA VAL A 66 8.95 1.14 -2.54
C VAL A 66 7.48 1.54 -2.46
N LEU A 67 7.09 2.55 -3.19
CA LEU A 67 5.70 2.97 -3.32
C LEU A 67 5.28 2.79 -4.78
N LEU A 68 4.30 1.92 -4.99
CA LEU A 68 3.71 1.70 -6.31
C LEU A 68 2.37 2.43 -6.37
N TYR A 69 2.07 3.00 -7.52
CA TYR A 69 0.84 3.75 -7.74
C TYR A 69 0.22 3.32 -9.07
N LYS A 70 -1.07 3.01 -9.02
CA LYS A 70 -1.83 2.68 -10.23
C LYS A 70 -3.12 3.47 -10.26
N ARG A 71 -3.39 4.11 -11.40
CA ARG A 71 -4.65 4.79 -11.66
C ARG A 71 -5.34 4.10 -12.84
N LEU A 72 -6.59 3.68 -12.63
CA LEU A 72 -7.40 3.15 -13.72
C LEU A 72 -7.99 4.32 -14.50
N GLU A 73 -7.82 4.30 -15.81
CA GLU A 73 -8.42 5.31 -16.67
C GLU A 73 -9.91 5.04 -16.92
N ASN A 74 -10.32 3.78 -16.83
CA ASN A 74 -11.72 3.36 -16.91
C ASN A 74 -12.00 2.33 -15.83
N GLY A 75 -13.21 2.38 -15.26
CA GLY A 75 -13.62 1.41 -14.25
C GLY A 75 -13.09 1.70 -12.86
N SER A 76 -13.21 0.73 -11.99
CA SER A 76 -12.78 0.83 -10.60
C SER A 76 -12.27 -0.51 -10.09
N PHE A 77 -11.44 -0.45 -9.03
CA PHE A 77 -11.01 -1.65 -8.32
C PHE A 77 -12.17 -2.24 -7.53
N LEU A 78 -12.21 -3.55 -7.44
CA LEU A 78 -13.04 -4.23 -6.45
C LEU A 78 -12.32 -4.18 -5.11
N TRP A 79 -12.92 -3.47 -4.18
CA TRP A 79 -12.22 -3.20 -2.90
C TRP A 79 -13.10 -3.47 -1.67
#